data_9f08355eebeb189585331d88cd7a0ad8
#
_entry.id   9f08355eebeb189585331d88cd7a0ad8
#
_cell.length_a   1.000
_cell.length_b   1.000
_cell.length_c   1.000
_cell.angle_alpha   90.00
_cell.angle_beta   90.00
_cell.angle_gamma   90.00
#
_symmetry.space_group_name_H-M   'P 1'
#
loop_
_entity.id
_entity.type
_entity.pdbx_description
1 polymer ?
#
loop_
_entity_poly.entity_id
_entity_poly.type
_entity_poly.pdbx_seq_one_letter_code
_entity_poly.pdbx_strand_id
1 'polypeptide(L)'
;MKVLVNGQLIEYRKEGGGPAVLLLHGWGATLGTFDQLAAHLVKTGHTVYRFDFPGFGSSPHPGAAWSVGEYVDLTAAFIEKMKIKKLKAVAGHSFGGRVIIKGVATGKLRPERLILMAAAGIRPKPTFKKAAFTAIAKTGKVVTALPGLAGVRQKLQKKLYSAAGSSDYLQAGAMQQIFINTIKEDLTEYLDEITQPTLLVWGEHDTETPLSDGKIMQQHIASAELVVVPQAGHFVYDDDFGASVTAID
;
A
#
# COMPACT_ATOMS: atom_id res chain seq x y z
N MET A 1 2.18 -13.91 16.36
CA MET A 1 2.00 -13.33 17.73
C MET A 1 1.01 -12.19 17.67
N LYS A 2 0.30 -11.88 18.78
CA LYS A 2 -0.65 -10.75 18.80
C LYS A 2 -0.22 -9.69 19.80
N VAL A 3 -0.47 -8.41 19.46
CA VAL A 3 -0.18 -7.25 20.31
C VAL A 3 -1.32 -6.23 20.21
N LEU A 4 -1.62 -5.55 21.30
CA LEU A 4 -2.57 -4.44 21.31
C LEU A 4 -1.82 -3.12 21.04
N VAL A 5 -2.21 -2.43 19.94
CA VAL A 5 -1.65 -1.14 19.50
C VAL A 5 -2.80 -0.17 19.27
N ASN A 6 -2.86 0.93 20.01
CA ASN A 6 -3.94 1.94 19.89
C ASN A 6 -5.35 1.33 19.89
N GLY A 7 -5.59 0.32 20.76
CA GLY A 7 -6.89 -0.37 20.84
C GLY A 7 -7.14 -1.40 19.73
N GLN A 8 -6.25 -1.57 18.76
CA GLN A 8 -6.34 -2.57 17.71
C GLN A 8 -5.52 -3.82 18.06
N LEU A 9 -6.11 -5.01 17.94
CA LEU A 9 -5.39 -6.26 18.12
C LEU A 9 -4.67 -6.61 16.80
N ILE A 10 -3.35 -6.62 16.82
CA ILE A 10 -2.50 -6.77 15.64
C ILE A 10 -1.77 -8.11 15.66
N GLU A 11 -1.95 -8.92 14.62
CA GLU A 11 -1.10 -10.08 14.35
C GLU A 11 0.24 -9.61 13.80
N TYR A 12 1.35 -10.10 14.36
CA TYR A 12 2.68 -9.72 13.91
C TYR A 12 3.69 -10.85 14.02
N ARG A 13 4.79 -10.73 13.28
CA ARG A 13 6.00 -11.54 13.43
C ARG A 13 7.21 -10.64 13.68
N LYS A 14 8.13 -11.16 14.48
CA LYS A 14 9.46 -10.61 14.71
C LYS A 14 10.44 -11.75 14.60
N GLU A 15 11.41 -11.64 13.70
CA GLU A 15 12.35 -12.71 13.35
C GLU A 15 13.76 -12.14 13.20
N GLY A 16 14.79 -12.96 13.49
CA GLY A 16 16.20 -12.58 13.33
C GLY A 16 16.77 -11.72 14.46
N GLY A 17 17.91 -11.11 14.17
CA GLY A 17 18.68 -10.26 15.08
C GLY A 17 19.50 -9.23 14.29
N GLY A 18 19.79 -8.06 14.89
CA GLY A 18 20.52 -6.97 14.22
C GLY A 18 19.62 -5.78 13.89
N PRO A 19 20.02 -4.94 12.89
CA PRO A 19 19.27 -3.76 12.51
C PRO A 19 17.81 -4.07 12.12
N ALA A 20 16.89 -3.21 12.57
CA ALA A 20 15.46 -3.45 12.37
C ALA A 20 14.99 -3.06 10.95
N VAL A 21 14.26 -3.95 10.31
CA VAL A 21 13.55 -3.73 9.05
C VAL A 21 12.05 -3.98 9.28
N LEU A 22 11.19 -3.10 8.77
CA LEU A 22 9.74 -3.25 8.82
C LEU A 22 9.20 -3.52 7.42
N LEU A 23 8.37 -4.56 7.26
CA LEU A 23 7.72 -4.92 5.99
C LEU A 23 6.21 -4.68 6.09
N LEU A 24 5.65 -3.93 5.15
CA LEU A 24 4.25 -3.52 5.10
C LEU A 24 3.57 -4.05 3.83
N HIS A 25 2.61 -4.96 3.98
CA HIS A 25 1.94 -5.66 2.88
C HIS A 25 0.96 -4.78 2.08
N GLY A 26 0.56 -5.25 0.91
CA GLY A 26 -0.42 -4.62 0.04
C GLY A 26 -1.88 -4.84 0.49
N TRP A 27 -2.83 -4.19 -0.18
CA TRP A 27 -4.25 -4.39 0.04
C TRP A 27 -4.64 -5.85 -0.23
N GLY A 28 -5.50 -6.42 0.61
CA GLY A 28 -5.93 -7.81 0.47
C GLY A 28 -4.89 -8.87 0.82
N ALA A 29 -3.64 -8.48 1.07
CA ALA A 29 -2.54 -9.36 1.44
C ALA A 29 -2.41 -9.51 2.97
N THR A 30 -1.39 -10.24 3.41
CA THR A 30 -1.06 -10.48 4.81
C THR A 30 0.44 -10.37 5.06
N LEU A 31 0.85 -10.40 6.31
CA LEU A 31 2.27 -10.47 6.69
C LEU A 31 3.02 -11.66 6.05
N GLY A 32 2.30 -12.74 5.68
CA GLY A 32 2.84 -13.92 5.02
C GLY A 32 3.34 -13.66 3.60
N THR A 33 2.83 -12.63 2.94
CA THR A 33 3.29 -12.19 1.62
C THR A 33 4.80 -12.02 1.54
N PHE A 34 5.44 -11.61 2.63
CA PHE A 34 6.88 -11.37 2.67
C PHE A 34 7.68 -12.52 3.34
N ASP A 35 7.17 -13.76 3.36
CA ASP A 35 7.87 -14.88 4.04
C ASP A 35 9.27 -15.11 3.43
N GLN A 36 9.42 -15.10 2.10
CA GLN A 36 10.71 -15.29 1.44
C GLN A 36 11.66 -14.11 1.69
N LEU A 37 11.17 -12.88 1.53
CA LEU A 37 11.97 -11.66 1.76
C LEU A 37 12.41 -11.57 3.23
N ALA A 38 11.52 -11.88 4.16
CA ALA A 38 11.87 -11.90 5.58
C ALA A 38 12.94 -12.92 5.90
N ALA A 39 12.82 -14.16 5.34
CA ALA A 39 13.84 -15.20 5.52
C ALA A 39 15.21 -14.76 4.98
N HIS A 40 15.24 -14.10 3.82
CA HIS A 40 16.48 -13.54 3.25
C HIS A 40 17.08 -12.47 4.17
N LEU A 41 16.30 -11.47 4.59
CA LEU A 41 16.76 -10.40 5.46
C LEU A 41 17.25 -10.92 6.83
N VAL A 42 16.61 -11.95 7.38
CA VAL A 42 17.07 -12.62 8.59
C VAL A 42 18.43 -13.29 8.36
N LYS A 43 18.60 -13.98 7.22
CA LYS A 43 19.85 -14.63 6.85
C LYS A 43 20.99 -13.63 6.64
N THR A 44 20.67 -12.41 6.15
CA THR A 44 21.64 -11.30 6.00
C THR A 44 21.84 -10.47 7.28
N GLY A 45 21.32 -10.94 8.42
CA GLY A 45 21.61 -10.39 9.74
C GLY A 45 20.71 -9.23 10.19
N HIS A 46 19.47 -9.20 9.74
CA HIS A 46 18.50 -8.20 10.15
C HIS A 46 17.46 -8.73 11.14
N THR A 47 16.89 -7.84 11.93
CA THR A 47 15.64 -8.10 12.65
C THR A 47 14.47 -7.65 11.80
N VAL A 48 13.64 -8.58 11.37
CA VAL A 48 12.48 -8.28 10.51
C VAL A 48 11.20 -8.22 11.34
N TYR A 49 10.50 -7.11 11.22
CA TYR A 49 9.15 -6.92 11.76
C TYR A 49 8.16 -6.87 10.60
N ARG A 50 7.03 -7.52 10.78
CA ARG A 50 5.90 -7.46 9.85
C ARG A 50 4.62 -7.73 10.59
N PHE A 51 3.55 -7.11 10.16
CA PHE A 51 2.25 -7.27 10.79
C PHE A 51 1.11 -7.23 9.76
N ASP A 52 -0.01 -7.83 10.10
CA ASP A 52 -1.24 -7.68 9.35
C ASP A 52 -1.89 -6.34 9.68
N PHE A 53 -2.11 -5.49 8.70
CA PHE A 53 -2.90 -4.28 8.89
C PHE A 53 -4.32 -4.61 9.38
N PRO A 54 -4.96 -3.77 10.22
CA PRO A 54 -6.36 -3.95 10.62
C PRO A 54 -7.28 -4.14 9.43
N GLY A 55 -8.09 -5.20 9.49
CA GLY A 55 -8.98 -5.63 8.42
C GLY A 55 -8.38 -6.66 7.48
N PHE A 56 -7.11 -7.06 7.67
CA PHE A 56 -6.42 -8.05 6.86
C PHE A 56 -5.85 -9.18 7.70
N GLY A 57 -5.69 -10.36 7.08
CA GLY A 57 -5.09 -11.53 7.72
C GLY A 57 -5.77 -11.90 9.04
N SER A 58 -4.99 -11.94 10.11
CA SER A 58 -5.46 -12.25 11.46
C SER A 58 -5.68 -11.01 12.36
N SER A 59 -5.56 -9.81 11.80
CA SER A 59 -5.89 -8.55 12.48
C SER A 59 -7.35 -8.16 12.19
N PRO A 60 -8.20 -7.99 13.22
CA PRO A 60 -9.62 -7.67 13.05
C PRO A 60 -9.84 -6.35 12.30
N HIS A 61 -11.04 -6.19 11.75
CA HIS A 61 -11.51 -4.92 11.17
C HIS A 61 -11.43 -3.79 12.22
N PRO A 62 -10.97 -2.58 11.85
CA PRO A 62 -10.72 -1.50 12.81
C PRO A 62 -11.96 -0.90 13.45
N GLY A 63 -13.18 -1.33 13.07
CA GLY A 63 -14.45 -0.84 13.61
C GLY A 63 -14.90 0.50 13.06
N ALA A 64 -14.06 1.22 12.33
CA ALA A 64 -14.33 2.52 11.72
C ALA A 64 -13.81 2.58 10.28
N ALA A 65 -14.28 3.57 9.52
CA ALA A 65 -13.85 3.80 8.14
C ALA A 65 -12.55 4.59 8.10
N TRP A 66 -11.42 3.89 8.22
CA TRP A 66 -10.08 4.48 8.21
C TRP A 66 -9.69 5.07 6.86
N SER A 67 -8.76 6.01 6.89
CA SER A 67 -7.98 6.53 5.76
C SER A 67 -6.53 6.04 5.85
N VAL A 68 -5.67 6.45 4.93
CA VAL A 68 -4.23 6.16 5.01
C VAL A 68 -3.61 6.73 6.30
N GLY A 69 -4.15 7.84 6.82
CA GLY A 69 -3.66 8.50 8.03
C GLY A 69 -3.72 7.60 9.27
N GLU A 70 -4.83 6.91 9.50
CA GLU A 70 -4.98 6.00 10.65
C GLU A 70 -4.03 4.80 10.55
N TYR A 71 -3.78 4.29 9.34
CA TYR A 71 -2.78 3.23 9.13
C TYR A 71 -1.36 3.71 9.39
N VAL A 72 -1.04 4.97 9.06
CA VAL A 72 0.24 5.61 9.43
C VAL A 72 0.36 5.71 10.93
N ASP A 73 -0.68 6.19 11.63
CA ASP A 73 -0.67 6.34 13.09
C ASP A 73 -0.53 5.00 13.81
N LEU A 74 -1.20 3.97 13.30
CA LEU A 74 -1.03 2.60 13.81
C LEU A 74 0.40 2.10 13.61
N THR A 75 0.98 2.33 12.42
CA THR A 75 2.35 1.88 12.12
C THR A 75 3.37 2.55 13.02
N ALA A 76 3.23 3.86 13.26
CA ALA A 76 4.08 4.59 14.19
C ALA A 76 3.95 4.06 15.63
N ALA A 77 2.72 3.83 16.09
CA ALA A 77 2.45 3.27 17.42
C ALA A 77 2.96 1.81 17.55
N PHE A 78 2.91 1.02 16.45
CA PHE A 78 3.52 -0.31 16.44
C PHE A 78 5.03 -0.25 16.61
N ILE A 79 5.73 0.64 15.90
CA ILE A 79 7.18 0.85 16.04
C ILE A 79 7.53 1.22 17.47
N GLU A 80 6.77 2.13 18.10
CA GLU A 80 6.94 2.53 19.49
C GLU A 80 6.70 1.35 20.45
N LYS A 81 5.59 0.62 20.26
CA LYS A 81 5.22 -0.56 21.07
C LYS A 81 6.26 -1.66 21.01
N MET A 82 6.87 -1.87 19.85
CA MET A 82 7.96 -2.84 19.67
C MET A 82 9.30 -2.31 20.19
N LYS A 83 9.37 -1.06 20.66
CA LYS A 83 10.59 -0.39 21.15
C LYS A 83 11.70 -0.37 20.08
N ILE A 84 11.32 -0.19 18.82
CA ILE A 84 12.28 -0.06 17.69
C ILE A 84 12.87 1.34 17.75
N LYS A 85 14.05 1.47 18.36
CA LYS A 85 14.71 2.77 18.54
C LYS A 85 15.26 3.35 17.23
N LYS A 86 15.69 2.48 16.32
CA LYS A 86 16.30 2.83 15.04
C LYS A 86 15.78 1.87 13.97
N LEU A 87 15.05 2.42 13.01
CA LEU A 87 14.51 1.66 11.89
C LEU A 87 15.46 1.79 10.70
N LYS A 88 16.20 0.72 10.40
CA LYS A 88 17.20 0.69 9.33
C LYS A 88 16.56 0.86 7.96
N ALA A 89 15.46 0.15 7.72
CA ALA A 89 14.70 0.28 6.50
C ALA A 89 13.21 0.01 6.75
N VAL A 90 12.37 0.59 5.90
CA VAL A 90 10.98 0.19 5.76
C VAL A 90 10.73 -0.20 4.31
N ALA A 91 10.15 -1.37 4.09
CA ALA A 91 9.76 -1.83 2.77
C ALA A 91 8.25 -2.01 2.70
N GLY A 92 7.64 -1.59 1.60
CA GLY A 92 6.19 -1.70 1.42
C GLY A 92 5.78 -1.97 0.00
N HIS A 93 4.81 -2.88 -0.14
CA HIS A 93 4.20 -3.20 -1.42
C HIS A 93 2.86 -2.47 -1.55
N SER A 94 2.60 -1.89 -2.72
CA SER A 94 1.30 -1.35 -3.10
C SER A 94 0.70 -0.43 -2.02
N PHE A 95 -0.34 -0.87 -1.29
CA PHE A 95 -0.95 -0.15 -0.16
C PHE A 95 0.06 0.14 0.97
N GLY A 96 0.96 -0.81 1.30
CA GLY A 96 2.04 -0.58 2.27
C GLY A 96 2.95 0.58 1.85
N GLY A 97 3.16 0.74 0.55
CA GLY A 97 3.87 1.90 -0.02
C GLY A 97 3.16 3.23 0.26
N ARG A 98 1.82 3.29 0.16
CA ARG A 98 1.03 4.48 0.55
C ARG A 98 1.27 4.89 2.00
N VAL A 99 1.25 3.90 2.90
CA VAL A 99 1.47 4.14 4.34
C VAL A 99 2.87 4.67 4.58
N ILE A 100 3.88 4.14 3.89
CA ILE A 100 5.26 4.61 3.98
C ILE A 100 5.39 6.04 3.48
N ILE A 101 4.94 6.33 2.25
CA ILE A 101 5.04 7.65 1.63
C ILE A 101 4.45 8.71 2.56
N LYS A 102 3.19 8.54 2.98
CA LYS A 102 2.52 9.50 3.85
C LYS A 102 3.17 9.58 5.23
N GLY A 103 3.56 8.43 5.80
CA GLY A 103 4.16 8.38 7.13
C GLY A 103 5.52 9.07 7.21
N VAL A 104 6.34 8.92 6.17
CA VAL A 104 7.66 9.57 6.09
C VAL A 104 7.51 11.06 5.80
N ALA A 105 6.73 11.44 4.81
CA ALA A 105 6.51 12.84 4.46
C ALA A 105 5.91 13.66 5.62
N THR A 106 5.06 13.04 6.44
CA THR A 106 4.50 13.71 7.65
C THR A 106 5.40 13.61 8.89
N GLY A 107 6.59 13.02 8.77
CA GLY A 107 7.55 12.85 9.86
C GLY A 107 7.15 11.86 10.96
N LYS A 108 6.07 11.10 10.76
CA LYS A 108 5.59 10.06 11.70
C LYS A 108 6.42 8.77 11.63
N LEU A 109 6.96 8.44 10.46
CA LEU A 109 7.90 7.35 10.26
C LEU A 109 9.28 7.92 9.93
N ARG A 110 10.33 7.41 10.56
CA ARG A 110 11.70 7.92 10.41
C ARG A 110 12.70 6.78 10.15
N PRO A 111 12.56 6.04 9.05
CA PRO A 111 13.54 5.05 8.64
C PRO A 111 14.79 5.71 8.05
N GLU A 112 15.90 4.97 7.99
CA GLU A 112 17.11 5.43 7.30
C GLU A 112 17.00 5.24 5.77
N ARG A 113 16.23 4.25 5.30
CA ARG A 113 16.05 3.91 3.89
C ARG A 113 14.61 3.48 3.61
N LEU A 114 14.10 3.78 2.43
CA LEU A 114 12.80 3.32 1.93
C LEU A 114 12.99 2.30 0.81
N ILE A 115 12.11 1.29 0.77
CA ILE A 115 11.99 0.34 -0.33
C ILE A 115 10.52 0.29 -0.72
N LEU A 116 10.19 0.85 -1.88
CA LEU A 116 8.83 0.94 -2.39
C LEU A 116 8.66 -0.02 -3.56
N MET A 117 7.94 -1.13 -3.32
CA MET A 117 7.71 -2.18 -4.30
C MET A 117 6.32 -2.00 -4.91
N ALA A 118 6.25 -1.66 -6.21
CA ALA A 118 4.98 -1.41 -6.91
C ALA A 118 4.03 -0.53 -6.07
N ALA A 119 4.57 0.53 -5.44
CA ALA A 119 3.86 1.31 -4.44
C ALA A 119 2.68 2.07 -5.06
N ALA A 120 1.53 2.00 -4.41
CA ALA A 120 0.40 2.84 -4.77
C ALA A 120 0.58 4.24 -4.13
N GLY A 121 -0.04 5.26 -4.72
CA GLY A 121 0.03 6.63 -4.19
C GLY A 121 -0.28 7.68 -5.25
N ILE A 122 0.11 7.42 -6.48
CA ILE A 122 -0.16 8.30 -7.61
C ILE A 122 -1.62 8.12 -8.03
N ARG A 123 -2.34 9.22 -8.14
CA ARG A 123 -3.70 9.19 -8.65
C ARG A 123 -3.66 9.30 -10.18
N PRO A 124 -4.20 8.31 -10.92
CA PRO A 124 -4.23 8.39 -12.37
C PRO A 124 -4.96 9.67 -12.82
N LYS A 125 -4.32 10.47 -13.67
CA LYS A 125 -5.00 11.60 -14.32
C LYS A 125 -6.18 11.06 -15.11
N PRO A 126 -7.39 11.64 -14.99
CA PRO A 126 -8.54 11.16 -15.70
C PRO A 126 -8.29 11.25 -17.22
N THR A 127 -8.22 10.12 -17.89
CA THR A 127 -8.24 10.11 -19.36
C THR A 127 -9.60 10.61 -19.83
N PHE A 128 -9.65 11.22 -21.01
CA PHE A 128 -10.90 11.76 -21.59
C PHE A 128 -12.04 10.72 -21.57
N LYS A 129 -11.74 9.44 -21.81
CA LYS A 129 -12.70 8.33 -21.70
C LYS A 129 -13.20 8.13 -20.25
N LYS A 130 -12.30 8.19 -19.26
CA LYS A 130 -12.68 8.09 -17.83
C LYS A 130 -13.44 9.33 -17.37
N ALA A 131 -13.11 10.52 -17.86
CA ALA A 131 -13.85 11.76 -17.54
C ALA A 131 -15.26 11.73 -18.12
N ALA A 132 -15.44 11.32 -19.39
CA ALA A 132 -16.76 11.16 -20.01
C ALA A 132 -17.59 10.08 -19.27
N PHE A 133 -16.97 8.96 -18.89
CA PHE A 133 -17.63 7.90 -18.13
C PHE A 133 -18.03 8.35 -16.73
N THR A 134 -17.20 9.16 -16.06
CA THR A 134 -17.51 9.74 -14.74
C THR A 134 -18.65 10.76 -14.82
N ALA A 135 -18.74 11.54 -15.92
CA ALA A 135 -19.84 12.45 -16.16
C ALA A 135 -21.15 11.70 -16.35
N ILE A 136 -21.15 10.60 -17.14
CA ILE A 136 -22.31 9.73 -17.34
C ILE A 136 -22.73 9.06 -16.01
N ALA A 137 -21.77 8.63 -15.19
CA ALA A 137 -22.04 8.03 -13.88
C ALA A 137 -22.61 9.05 -12.87
N LYS A 138 -22.20 10.33 -12.95
CA LYS A 138 -22.77 11.41 -12.13
C LYS A 138 -24.22 11.73 -12.51
N THR A 139 -24.53 11.79 -13.80
CA THR A 139 -25.91 11.97 -14.28
C THR A 139 -26.79 10.77 -13.95
N GLY A 140 -26.28 9.54 -14.08
CA GLY A 140 -26.96 8.32 -13.63
C GLY A 140 -27.23 8.29 -12.12
N LYS A 141 -26.37 8.88 -11.28
CA LYS A 141 -26.59 9.06 -9.83
C LYS A 141 -27.80 9.95 -9.51
N VAL A 142 -28.03 10.99 -10.29
CA VAL A 142 -29.17 11.90 -10.11
C VAL A 142 -30.47 11.20 -10.48
N VAL A 143 -30.49 10.43 -11.57
CA VAL A 143 -31.66 9.68 -12.02
C VAL A 143 -32.03 8.52 -11.07
N THR A 144 -31.03 7.86 -10.47
CA THR A 144 -31.27 6.73 -9.53
C THR A 144 -31.41 7.16 -8.08
N ALA A 145 -31.43 8.46 -7.77
CA ALA A 145 -31.70 9.00 -6.43
C ALA A 145 -33.18 8.95 -6.06
N LEU A 146 -34.06 8.58 -6.98
CA LEU A 146 -35.50 8.43 -6.74
C LEU A 146 -35.81 7.27 -5.78
N PRO A 147 -36.75 7.42 -4.84
CA PRO A 147 -37.16 6.35 -3.94
C PRO A 147 -37.62 5.09 -4.72
N GLY A 148 -37.11 3.92 -4.32
CA GLY A 148 -37.41 2.63 -4.96
C GLY A 148 -36.35 2.11 -5.93
N LEU A 149 -35.34 2.91 -6.35
CA LEU A 149 -34.29 2.49 -7.29
C LEU A 149 -32.94 2.11 -6.63
N ALA A 150 -32.94 1.94 -5.30
CA ALA A 150 -31.72 1.61 -4.54
C ALA A 150 -31.01 0.32 -5.04
N GLY A 151 -31.79 -0.72 -5.39
CA GLY A 151 -31.24 -1.97 -5.94
C GLY A 151 -30.63 -1.84 -7.33
N VAL A 152 -31.22 -0.99 -8.17
CA VAL A 152 -30.69 -0.67 -9.51
C VAL A 152 -29.38 0.14 -9.38
N ARG A 153 -29.34 1.07 -8.44
CA ARG A 153 -28.15 1.86 -8.12
C ARG A 153 -26.97 0.99 -7.68
N GLN A 154 -27.20 0.02 -6.77
CA GLN A 154 -26.17 -0.90 -6.33
C GLN A 154 -25.64 -1.78 -7.47
N LYS A 155 -26.53 -2.33 -8.30
CA LYS A 155 -26.14 -3.13 -9.48
C LYS A 155 -25.35 -2.32 -10.50
N LEU A 156 -25.77 -1.08 -10.77
CA LEU A 156 -25.07 -0.19 -11.68
C LEU A 156 -23.70 0.24 -11.14
N GLN A 157 -23.62 0.55 -9.84
CA GLN A 157 -22.35 0.84 -9.16
C GLN A 157 -21.39 -0.35 -9.22
N LYS A 158 -21.84 -1.56 -8.89
CA LYS A 158 -21.03 -2.78 -9.03
C LYS A 158 -20.50 -2.95 -10.47
N LYS A 159 -21.37 -2.80 -11.47
CA LYS A 159 -21.00 -2.93 -12.88
C LYS A 159 -20.01 -1.84 -13.34
N LEU A 160 -20.16 -0.64 -12.81
CA LEU A 160 -19.25 0.48 -13.09
C LEU A 160 -17.86 0.28 -12.47
N TYR A 161 -17.79 -0.22 -11.24
CA TYR A 161 -16.51 -0.50 -10.57
C TYR A 161 -15.82 -1.74 -11.14
N SER A 162 -16.56 -2.79 -11.53
CA SER A 162 -15.99 -3.94 -12.23
C SER A 162 -15.44 -3.56 -13.62
N ALA A 163 -16.12 -2.68 -14.34
CA ALA A 163 -15.65 -2.16 -15.64
C ALA A 163 -14.45 -1.20 -15.50
N ALA A 164 -14.26 -0.61 -14.32
CA ALA A 164 -13.08 0.20 -14.00
C ALA A 164 -11.86 -0.63 -13.55
N GLY A 165 -11.97 -1.98 -13.54
CA GLY A 165 -10.84 -2.89 -13.30
C GLY A 165 -10.45 -3.07 -11.83
N SER A 166 -11.25 -2.62 -10.83
CA SER A 166 -10.89 -2.83 -9.43
C SER A 166 -11.57 -4.08 -8.85
N SER A 167 -10.93 -5.23 -9.03
CA SER A 167 -11.28 -6.49 -8.33
C SER A 167 -11.32 -6.30 -6.81
N ASP A 168 -10.40 -5.51 -6.27
CA ASP A 168 -10.27 -5.21 -4.85
C ASP A 168 -11.51 -4.55 -4.25
N TYR A 169 -12.17 -3.65 -4.99
CA TYR A 169 -13.42 -3.04 -4.52
C TYR A 169 -14.53 -4.07 -4.31
N LEU A 170 -14.65 -5.04 -5.22
CA LEU A 170 -15.69 -6.07 -5.12
C LEU A 170 -15.41 -7.07 -4.00
N GLN A 171 -14.15 -7.32 -3.71
CA GLN A 171 -13.68 -8.24 -2.67
C GLN A 171 -13.57 -7.58 -1.29
N ALA A 172 -13.57 -6.24 -1.23
CA ALA A 172 -13.33 -5.50 0.01
C ALA A 172 -14.39 -5.73 1.11
N GLY A 173 -15.59 -6.18 0.79
CA GLY A 173 -16.63 -6.50 1.79
C GLY A 173 -16.85 -5.37 2.79
N ALA A 174 -16.64 -5.64 4.08
CA ALA A 174 -16.72 -4.64 5.16
C ALA A 174 -15.65 -3.53 5.03
N MET A 175 -14.57 -3.76 4.28
CA MET A 175 -13.49 -2.80 4.06
C MET A 175 -13.77 -1.80 2.92
N GLN A 176 -14.92 -1.87 2.25
CA GLN A 176 -15.23 -1.03 1.06
C GLN A 176 -15.04 0.47 1.30
N GLN A 177 -15.50 0.99 2.45
CA GLN A 177 -15.36 2.42 2.73
C GLN A 177 -13.90 2.81 2.97
N ILE A 178 -13.15 1.95 3.62
CA ILE A 178 -11.69 2.12 3.85
C ILE A 178 -10.97 2.11 2.50
N PHE A 179 -11.29 1.16 1.63
CA PHE A 179 -10.74 1.10 0.28
C PHE A 179 -10.98 2.41 -0.50
N ILE A 180 -12.23 2.90 -0.49
CA ILE A 180 -12.59 4.16 -1.16
C ILE A 180 -11.81 5.33 -0.57
N ASN A 181 -11.67 5.42 0.75
CA ASN A 181 -10.90 6.49 1.40
C ASN A 181 -9.43 6.44 0.97
N THR A 182 -8.87 5.22 0.92
CA THR A 182 -7.47 4.98 0.53
C THR A 182 -7.18 5.40 -0.91
N ILE A 183 -7.99 4.95 -1.89
CA ILE A 183 -7.72 5.22 -3.32
C ILE A 183 -8.04 6.66 -3.75
N LYS A 184 -8.83 7.40 -2.97
CA LYS A 184 -9.15 8.80 -3.26
C LYS A 184 -8.00 9.75 -2.95
N GLU A 185 -7.13 9.39 -2.03
CA GLU A 185 -6.02 10.21 -1.61
C GLU A 185 -4.89 10.17 -2.66
N ASP A 186 -4.54 11.32 -3.20
CA ASP A 186 -3.36 11.49 -4.07
C ASP A 186 -2.16 11.84 -3.17
N LEU A 187 -1.10 11.07 -3.28
CA LEU A 187 0.09 11.27 -2.47
C LEU A 187 1.24 11.92 -3.25
N THR A 188 0.99 12.41 -4.44
CA THR A 188 2.03 13.02 -5.30
C THR A 188 2.72 14.19 -4.59
N GLU A 189 1.95 15.05 -3.92
CA GLU A 189 2.49 16.21 -3.18
C GLU A 189 3.36 15.84 -1.96
N TYR A 190 3.24 14.61 -1.45
CA TYR A 190 4.06 14.12 -0.34
C TYR A 190 5.44 13.62 -0.78
N LEU A 191 5.63 13.35 -2.07
CA LEU A 191 6.87 12.74 -2.57
C LEU A 191 8.06 13.67 -2.45
N ASP A 192 7.86 14.98 -2.66
CA ASP A 192 8.92 16.00 -2.56
C ASP A 192 9.45 16.18 -1.13
N GLU A 193 8.68 15.74 -0.13
CA GLU A 193 9.06 15.78 1.30
C GLU A 193 9.93 14.60 1.72
N ILE A 194 10.12 13.60 0.85
CA ILE A 194 10.91 12.41 1.14
C ILE A 194 12.38 12.68 0.85
N THR A 195 13.19 12.69 1.89
CA THR A 195 14.64 12.97 1.80
C THR A 195 15.52 11.73 1.99
N GLN A 196 14.94 10.62 2.46
CA GLN A 196 15.66 9.37 2.69
C GLN A 196 16.04 8.68 1.38
N PRO A 197 17.20 8.00 1.32
CA PRO A 197 17.52 7.10 0.22
C PRO A 197 16.35 6.15 -0.06
N THR A 198 15.84 6.16 -1.28
CA THR A 198 14.62 5.44 -1.67
C THR A 198 14.92 4.53 -2.85
N LEU A 199 14.69 3.24 -2.67
CA LEU A 199 14.66 2.27 -3.75
C LEU A 199 13.22 2.04 -4.21
N LEU A 200 12.99 2.22 -5.50
CA LEU A 200 11.73 1.90 -6.17
C LEU A 200 11.94 0.61 -6.96
N VAL A 201 11.16 -0.44 -6.67
CA VAL A 201 11.22 -1.73 -7.39
C VAL A 201 9.90 -1.93 -8.11
N TRP A 202 9.93 -2.07 -9.42
CA TRP A 202 8.72 -2.10 -10.24
C TRP A 202 8.73 -3.18 -11.29
N GLY A 203 7.61 -3.89 -11.45
CA GLY A 203 7.43 -4.80 -12.56
C GLY A 203 7.19 -4.05 -13.88
N GLU A 204 7.83 -4.52 -14.95
CA GLU A 204 7.68 -3.95 -16.29
C GLU A 204 6.23 -3.98 -16.78
N HIS A 205 5.50 -5.05 -16.41
CA HIS A 205 4.13 -5.32 -16.85
C HIS A 205 3.08 -5.07 -15.76
N ASP A 206 3.41 -4.26 -14.73
CA ASP A 206 2.45 -3.91 -13.69
C ASP A 206 1.27 -3.12 -14.27
N THR A 207 0.08 -3.68 -14.15
CA THR A 207 -1.18 -3.09 -14.63
C THR A 207 -2.01 -2.45 -13.51
N GLU A 208 -1.68 -2.68 -12.24
CA GLU A 208 -2.39 -2.13 -11.08
C GLU A 208 -1.81 -0.79 -10.66
N THR A 209 -0.49 -0.73 -10.45
CA THR A 209 0.30 0.49 -10.29
C THR A 209 1.29 0.56 -11.47
N PRO A 210 0.93 1.16 -12.60
CA PRO A 210 1.75 1.12 -13.81
C PRO A 210 3.16 1.66 -13.56
N LEU A 211 4.15 1.15 -14.32
CA LEU A 211 5.55 1.61 -14.26
C LEU A 211 5.69 3.15 -14.38
N SER A 212 4.72 3.81 -15.04
CA SER A 212 4.64 5.28 -15.07
C SER A 212 4.56 5.91 -13.69
N ASP A 213 3.92 5.25 -12.72
CA ASP A 213 3.81 5.75 -11.35
C ASP A 213 5.16 5.68 -10.63
N GLY A 214 5.93 4.60 -10.84
CA GLY A 214 7.31 4.50 -10.37
C GLY A 214 8.21 5.58 -10.94
N LYS A 215 8.05 5.91 -12.25
CA LYS A 215 8.78 7.01 -12.89
C LYS A 215 8.41 8.38 -12.33
N ILE A 216 7.13 8.60 -11.98
CA ILE A 216 6.68 9.83 -11.31
C ILE A 216 7.32 9.91 -9.92
N MET A 217 7.30 8.83 -9.14
CA MET A 217 7.95 8.79 -7.83
C MET A 217 9.45 9.08 -7.93
N GLN A 218 10.14 8.52 -8.92
CA GLN A 218 11.57 8.80 -9.17
C GLN A 218 11.84 10.27 -9.50
N GLN A 219 10.93 10.93 -10.20
CA GLN A 219 11.07 12.35 -10.55
C GLN A 219 10.89 13.27 -9.35
N HIS A 220 10.04 12.92 -8.41
CA HIS A 220 9.71 13.74 -7.23
C HIS A 220 10.62 13.45 -6.03
N ILE A 221 11.01 12.20 -5.79
CA ILE A 221 11.87 11.84 -4.67
C ILE A 221 13.34 12.02 -5.09
N ALA A 222 13.97 13.06 -4.60
CA ALA A 222 15.32 13.47 -5.02
C ALA A 222 16.40 12.37 -4.89
N SER A 223 16.24 11.46 -3.92
CA SER A 223 17.17 10.36 -3.62
C SER A 223 16.65 8.99 -4.09
N ALA A 224 15.74 8.96 -5.07
CA ALA A 224 15.14 7.72 -5.55
C ALA A 224 15.94 7.08 -6.69
N GLU A 225 16.15 5.78 -6.58
CA GLU A 225 16.61 4.88 -7.65
C GLU A 225 15.45 3.98 -8.06
N LEU A 226 15.22 3.85 -9.38
CA LEU A 226 14.18 2.97 -9.92
C LEU A 226 14.81 1.76 -10.59
N VAL A 227 14.49 0.59 -10.05
CA VAL A 227 14.82 -0.71 -10.64
C VAL A 227 13.56 -1.30 -11.26
N VAL A 228 13.63 -1.61 -12.55
CA VAL A 228 12.56 -2.26 -13.29
C VAL A 228 12.89 -3.75 -13.42
N VAL A 229 12.00 -4.60 -12.94
CA VAL A 229 12.13 -6.05 -13.05
C VAL A 229 11.45 -6.51 -14.34
N PRO A 230 12.21 -7.04 -15.31
CA PRO A 230 11.67 -7.47 -16.60
C PRO A 230 10.61 -8.56 -16.45
N GLN A 231 9.58 -8.52 -17.27
CA GLN A 231 8.48 -9.50 -17.30
C GLN A 231 7.64 -9.63 -16.02
N ALA A 232 8.00 -8.94 -14.92
CA ALA A 232 7.25 -8.96 -13.68
C ALA A 232 6.00 -8.08 -13.76
N GLY A 233 4.96 -8.49 -13.03
CA GLY A 233 3.72 -7.75 -12.82
C GLY A 233 3.70 -6.98 -11.50
N HIS A 234 2.53 -6.92 -10.86
CA HIS A 234 2.32 -6.18 -9.62
C HIS A 234 3.03 -6.79 -8.41
N PHE A 235 3.18 -8.12 -8.38
CA PHE A 235 3.80 -8.85 -7.26
C PHE A 235 5.29 -9.10 -7.51
N VAL A 236 6.02 -8.02 -7.78
CA VAL A 236 7.42 -8.02 -8.20
C VAL A 236 8.34 -8.86 -7.33
N TYR A 237 8.06 -8.99 -6.04
CA TYR A 237 8.83 -9.80 -5.08
C TYR A 237 8.54 -11.31 -5.19
N ASP A 238 7.46 -11.72 -5.87
CA ASP A 238 7.12 -13.13 -6.14
C ASP A 238 7.45 -13.48 -7.60
N ASP A 239 7.21 -12.57 -8.55
CA ASP A 239 7.39 -12.81 -9.97
C ASP A 239 8.88 -13.01 -10.32
N ASP A 240 9.77 -12.21 -9.73
CA ASP A 240 11.23 -12.40 -9.78
C ASP A 240 11.87 -12.03 -8.45
N PHE A 241 11.86 -12.98 -7.51
CA PHE A 241 12.43 -12.82 -6.18
C PHE A 241 13.93 -12.51 -6.25
N GLY A 242 14.67 -13.16 -7.15
CA GLY A 242 16.12 -12.99 -7.29
C GLY A 242 16.48 -11.56 -7.70
N ALA A 243 15.85 -11.03 -8.73
CA ALA A 243 16.07 -9.64 -9.16
C ALA A 243 15.63 -8.64 -8.09
N SER A 244 14.49 -8.88 -7.44
CA SER A 244 13.99 -8.00 -6.37
C SER A 244 14.93 -7.95 -5.17
N VAL A 245 15.48 -9.09 -4.74
CA VAL A 245 16.42 -9.17 -3.61
C VAL A 245 17.74 -8.51 -3.97
N THR A 246 18.29 -8.79 -5.15
CA THR A 246 19.54 -8.13 -5.63
C THR A 246 19.41 -6.61 -5.65
N ALA A 247 18.23 -6.10 -5.93
CA ALA A 247 17.96 -4.66 -5.89
C ALA A 247 17.89 -4.10 -4.45
N ILE A 248 17.50 -4.95 -3.47
CA ILE A 248 17.32 -4.53 -2.07
C ILE A 248 18.62 -4.57 -1.28
N ASP A 249 19.51 -5.53 -1.57
CA ASP A 249 20.84 -5.69 -0.96
C ASP A 249 21.79 -4.57 -1.38
#